data_42338a1dd22a942d9811b6a59a0dfa8a
#
_entry.id   42338a1dd22a942d9811b6a59a0dfa8a
#
_cell.length_a   1.000
_cell.length_b   1.000
_cell.length_c   1.000
_cell.angle_alpha   90.00
_cell.angle_beta   90.00
_cell.angle_gamma   90.00
#
_symmetry.space_group_name_H-M   'P 1'
#
loop_
_entity.id
_entity.type
_entity.pdbx_description
1 polymer ?
#
loop_
_entity_poly.entity_id
_entity_poly.type
_entity_poly.pdbx_seq_one_letter_code
_entity_poly.pdbx_strand_id
1 'polypeptide(L)'
;MDEIEKICGGKFVFYGAGKVTFKTNNEEYSVNVMAEGFRKAGLLSRLLETGAIRPGISGPLFWDEPEANLNPKLMQPLVEILLELSRNGQQIILATHNYFLLKWLDLLTNKGKEDHVRYHALSCDPVTKEIRVDSVDNYHQISSNAISEAFGDLTDFEIDRSMGGLGR
;
A
#
# COMPACT_ATOMS: atom_id res chain seq x y z
N MET A 1 -11.11 -12.55 5.20
CA MET A 1 -12.30 -11.77 4.76
C MET A 1 -12.78 -10.81 5.84
N ASP A 2 -12.98 -11.28 7.06
CA ASP A 2 -13.42 -10.45 8.19
C ASP A 2 -12.51 -9.25 8.51
N GLU A 3 -11.21 -9.31 8.20
CA GLU A 3 -10.29 -8.21 8.47
C GLU A 3 -10.47 -7.04 7.51
N ILE A 4 -10.68 -7.30 6.21
CA ILE A 4 -10.98 -6.25 5.24
C ILE A 4 -12.29 -5.54 5.61
N GLU A 5 -13.29 -6.31 6.01
CA GLU A 5 -14.59 -5.79 6.46
C GLU A 5 -14.46 -4.93 7.72
N LYS A 6 -13.65 -5.36 8.70
CA LYS A 6 -13.35 -4.59 9.91
C LYS A 6 -12.65 -3.26 9.60
N ILE A 7 -11.66 -3.30 8.72
CA ILE A 7 -10.88 -2.14 8.30
C ILE A 7 -11.75 -1.13 7.56
N CYS A 8 -12.62 -1.62 6.66
CA CYS A 8 -13.51 -0.77 5.89
C CYS A 8 -14.75 -0.31 6.69
N GLY A 9 -15.02 -0.90 7.84
CA GLY A 9 -16.22 -0.60 8.65
C GLY A 9 -17.52 -1.10 8.04
N GLY A 10 -17.48 -2.10 7.17
CA GLY A 10 -18.63 -2.66 6.51
C GLY A 10 -18.27 -3.76 5.52
N LYS A 11 -19.29 -4.29 4.85
CA LYS A 11 -19.20 -5.46 3.99
C LYS A 11 -19.49 -5.12 2.53
N PHE A 12 -18.66 -5.63 1.61
CA PHE A 12 -18.96 -5.59 0.19
C PHE A 12 -19.96 -6.70 -0.17
N VAL A 13 -21.04 -6.32 -0.85
CA VAL A 13 -22.07 -7.27 -1.33
C VAL A 13 -22.10 -7.25 -2.84
N PHE A 14 -21.88 -8.41 -3.44
CA PHE A 14 -21.80 -8.59 -4.88
C PHE A 14 -23.09 -9.23 -5.38
N TYR A 15 -23.83 -8.47 -6.19
CA TYR A 15 -25.05 -8.94 -6.84
C TYR A 15 -24.76 -9.37 -8.29
N GLY A 16 -25.67 -10.06 -8.88
CA GLY A 16 -25.61 -10.38 -10.31
C GLY A 16 -25.53 -9.12 -11.19
N ALA A 17 -25.10 -9.28 -12.45
CA ALA A 17 -24.94 -8.21 -13.43
C ALA A 17 -23.93 -7.10 -13.05
N GLY A 18 -22.93 -7.43 -12.22
CA GLY A 18 -21.86 -6.49 -11.86
C GLY A 18 -22.26 -5.42 -10.84
N LYS A 19 -23.43 -5.50 -10.25
CA LYS A 19 -23.83 -4.58 -9.19
C LYS A 19 -23.09 -4.91 -7.90
N VAL A 20 -22.38 -3.91 -7.33
CA VAL A 20 -21.67 -4.02 -6.05
C VAL A 20 -22.16 -2.91 -5.13
N THR A 21 -22.43 -3.28 -3.88
CA THR A 21 -22.79 -2.33 -2.82
C THR A 21 -21.87 -2.53 -1.63
N PHE A 22 -21.78 -1.51 -0.81
CA PHE A 22 -21.09 -1.54 0.48
C PHE A 22 -22.13 -1.34 1.57
N LYS A 23 -22.22 -2.32 2.47
CA LYS A 23 -23.23 -2.34 3.53
C LYS A 23 -22.56 -2.10 4.87
N THR A 24 -23.00 -1.07 5.56
CA THR A 24 -22.70 -0.82 6.98
C THR A 24 -23.85 -1.34 7.85
N ASN A 25 -23.74 -1.18 9.17
CA ASN A 25 -24.81 -1.59 10.09
C ASN A 25 -26.15 -0.86 9.83
N ASN A 26 -26.11 0.35 9.30
CA ASN A 26 -27.28 1.22 9.19
C ASN A 26 -27.68 1.54 7.74
N GLU A 27 -26.79 1.38 6.77
CA GLU A 27 -27.00 1.88 5.41
C GLU A 27 -26.30 1.01 4.37
N GLU A 28 -26.79 1.09 3.14
CA GLU A 28 -26.22 0.42 1.98
C GLU A 28 -25.95 1.44 0.87
N TYR A 29 -24.70 1.49 0.42
CA TYR A 29 -24.24 2.44 -0.59
C TYR A 29 -23.83 1.73 -1.87
N SER A 30 -24.11 2.33 -3.03
CA SER A 30 -23.51 1.86 -4.28
C SER A 30 -22.00 2.13 -4.25
N VAL A 31 -21.19 1.13 -4.63
CA VAL A 31 -19.73 1.28 -4.73
C VAL A 31 -19.33 2.40 -5.70
N ASN A 32 -20.18 2.73 -6.68
CA ASN A 32 -19.93 3.80 -7.64
C ASN A 32 -19.88 5.21 -7.02
N VAL A 33 -20.51 5.42 -5.86
CA VAL A 33 -20.49 6.70 -5.13
C VAL A 33 -19.44 6.71 -4.02
N MET A 34 -18.70 5.61 -3.82
CA MET A 34 -17.67 5.50 -2.81
C MET A 34 -16.31 6.00 -3.33
N ALA A 35 -15.46 6.43 -2.41
CA ALA A 35 -14.08 6.77 -2.73
C ALA A 35 -13.36 5.57 -3.37
N GLU A 36 -12.43 5.85 -4.29
CA GLU A 36 -11.72 4.83 -5.07
C GLU A 36 -10.97 3.82 -4.22
N GLY A 37 -10.42 4.24 -3.08
CA GLY A 37 -9.75 3.35 -2.14
C GLY A 37 -10.66 2.23 -1.61
N PHE A 38 -11.94 2.53 -1.35
CA PHE A 38 -12.91 1.51 -0.97
C PHE A 38 -13.20 0.54 -2.12
N ARG A 39 -13.20 1.02 -3.37
CA ARG A 39 -13.36 0.16 -4.55
C ARG A 39 -12.19 -0.82 -4.70
N LYS A 40 -10.96 -0.39 -4.44
CA LYS A 40 -9.77 -1.26 -4.43
C LYS A 40 -9.86 -2.34 -3.36
N ALA A 41 -10.27 -1.99 -2.14
CA ALA A 41 -10.50 -2.96 -1.07
C ALA A 41 -11.61 -3.97 -1.42
N GLY A 42 -12.71 -3.49 -2.04
CA GLY A 42 -13.78 -4.35 -2.55
C GLY A 42 -13.31 -5.29 -3.64
N LEU A 43 -12.48 -4.83 -4.56
CA LEU A 43 -11.88 -5.69 -5.60
C LEU A 43 -11.04 -6.79 -4.97
N LEU A 44 -10.15 -6.46 -4.03
CA LEU A 44 -9.33 -7.44 -3.33
C LEU A 44 -10.19 -8.47 -2.59
N SER A 45 -11.21 -8.01 -1.85
CA SER A 45 -12.20 -8.90 -1.20
C SER A 45 -12.83 -9.86 -2.21
N ARG A 46 -13.23 -9.35 -3.37
CA ARG A 46 -13.85 -10.17 -4.43
C ARG A 46 -12.90 -11.22 -4.99
N LEU A 47 -11.66 -10.84 -5.24
CA LEU A 47 -10.64 -11.76 -5.76
C LEU A 47 -10.36 -12.91 -4.77
N LEU A 48 -10.38 -12.63 -3.48
CA LEU A 48 -10.27 -13.64 -2.43
C LEU A 48 -11.52 -14.53 -2.35
N GLU A 49 -12.73 -13.94 -2.36
CA GLU A 49 -13.99 -14.69 -2.31
C GLU A 49 -14.16 -15.66 -3.48
N THR A 50 -13.82 -15.21 -4.68
CA THR A 50 -13.95 -16.04 -5.88
C THR A 50 -12.85 -17.08 -6.03
N GLY A 51 -11.83 -17.02 -5.17
CA GLY A 51 -10.64 -17.87 -5.28
C GLY A 51 -9.75 -17.51 -6.48
N ALA A 52 -9.89 -16.33 -7.05
CA ALA A 52 -8.95 -15.82 -8.05
C ALA A 52 -7.58 -15.56 -7.43
N ILE A 53 -7.57 -15.11 -6.17
CA ILE A 53 -6.38 -15.10 -5.31
C ILE A 53 -6.57 -16.19 -4.27
N ARG A 54 -5.70 -17.19 -4.30
CA ARG A 54 -5.58 -18.26 -3.30
C ARG A 54 -4.16 -18.26 -2.77
N PRO A 55 -3.91 -17.68 -1.59
CA PRO A 55 -2.57 -17.64 -1.00
C PRO A 55 -1.92 -19.03 -0.99
N GLY A 56 -0.64 -19.10 -1.37
CA GLY A 56 0.09 -20.35 -1.49
C GLY A 56 -0.20 -21.19 -2.75
N ILE A 57 -1.18 -20.81 -3.58
CA ILE A 57 -1.58 -21.56 -4.79
C ILE A 57 -1.53 -20.67 -6.02
N SER A 58 -2.03 -19.44 -5.94
CA SER A 58 -2.04 -18.48 -7.03
C SER A 58 -0.64 -17.96 -7.31
N GLY A 59 -0.38 -17.53 -8.56
CA GLY A 59 0.82 -16.79 -8.91
C GLY A 59 0.94 -15.46 -8.16
N PRO A 60 2.02 -14.69 -8.40
CA PRO A 60 2.25 -13.43 -7.71
C PRO A 60 1.14 -12.41 -8.00
N LEU A 61 0.76 -11.66 -6.97
CA LEU A 61 -0.09 -10.49 -7.09
C LEU A 61 0.78 -9.29 -7.45
N PHE A 62 0.58 -8.74 -8.65
CA PHE A 62 1.17 -7.47 -9.07
C PHE A 62 0.19 -6.35 -8.80
N TRP A 63 0.62 -5.32 -8.08
CA TRP A 63 -0.23 -4.18 -7.77
C TRP A 63 0.55 -2.88 -7.90
N ASP A 64 0.14 -2.08 -8.86
CA ASP A 64 0.71 -0.76 -9.08
C ASP A 64 -0.07 0.29 -8.29
N GLU A 65 0.64 1.09 -7.51
CA GLU A 65 0.09 2.14 -6.65
C GLU A 65 -1.14 1.70 -5.85
N PRO A 66 -1.03 0.69 -4.97
CA PRO A 66 -2.18 0.22 -4.19
C PRO A 66 -2.80 1.32 -3.33
N GLU A 67 -2.01 2.31 -2.94
CA GLU A 67 -2.39 3.46 -2.13
C GLU A 67 -3.05 4.60 -2.91
N ALA A 68 -2.99 4.61 -4.24
CA ALA A 68 -3.51 5.72 -5.03
C ALA A 68 -5.00 5.99 -4.70
N ASN A 69 -5.30 7.27 -4.43
CA ASN A 69 -6.63 7.76 -4.00
C ASN A 69 -7.14 7.16 -2.66
N LEU A 70 -6.27 6.57 -1.87
CA LEU A 70 -6.59 6.06 -0.54
C LEU A 70 -6.44 7.18 0.51
N ASN A 71 -7.36 7.21 1.48
CA ASN A 71 -7.18 8.08 2.63
C ASN A 71 -5.91 7.64 3.41
N PRO A 72 -5.01 8.57 3.79
CA PRO A 72 -3.78 8.22 4.53
C PRO A 72 -3.99 7.35 5.77
N LYS A 73 -5.13 7.49 6.46
CA LYS A 73 -5.51 6.63 7.59
C LYS A 73 -5.70 5.16 7.23
N LEU A 74 -5.90 4.85 5.95
CA LEU A 74 -6.09 3.48 5.46
C LEU A 74 -4.77 2.85 4.97
N MET A 75 -3.65 3.57 5.01
CA MET A 75 -2.34 3.03 4.60
C MET A 75 -1.87 1.91 5.52
N GLN A 76 -1.93 2.13 6.84
CA GLN A 76 -1.56 1.11 7.81
C GLN A 76 -2.40 -0.17 7.64
N PRO A 77 -3.75 -0.10 7.65
CA PRO A 77 -4.58 -1.27 7.39
C PRO A 77 -4.31 -1.96 6.06
N LEU A 78 -4.03 -1.22 4.99
CA LEU A 78 -3.65 -1.80 3.70
C LEU A 78 -2.39 -2.66 3.83
N VAL A 79 -1.35 -2.12 4.48
CA VAL A 79 -0.09 -2.85 4.70
C VAL A 79 -0.30 -4.08 5.57
N GLU A 80 -1.12 -4.01 6.62
CA GLU A 80 -1.47 -5.15 7.46
C GLU A 80 -2.11 -6.27 6.65
N ILE A 81 -3.05 -5.96 5.74
CA ILE A 81 -3.67 -6.93 4.83
C ILE A 81 -2.62 -7.55 3.91
N LEU A 82 -1.75 -6.75 3.32
CA LEU A 82 -0.72 -7.23 2.40
C LEU A 82 0.26 -8.17 3.11
N LEU A 83 0.72 -7.82 4.30
CA LEU A 83 1.59 -8.68 5.11
C LEU A 83 0.88 -9.99 5.50
N GLU A 84 -0.40 -9.93 5.87
CA GLU A 84 -1.18 -11.13 6.21
C GLU A 84 -1.38 -12.05 5.01
N LEU A 85 -1.65 -11.51 3.83
CA LEU A 85 -1.68 -12.29 2.58
C LEU A 85 -0.34 -12.96 2.30
N SER A 86 0.77 -12.23 2.51
CA SER A 86 2.12 -12.77 2.33
C SER A 86 2.42 -13.90 3.30
N ARG A 87 2.06 -13.76 4.57
CA ARG A 87 2.19 -14.82 5.60
C ARG A 87 1.41 -16.09 5.24
N ASN A 88 0.31 -15.93 4.53
CA ASN A 88 -0.49 -17.04 4.00
C ASN A 88 0.05 -17.59 2.66
N GLY A 89 1.24 -17.18 2.24
CA GLY A 89 1.94 -17.72 1.07
C GLY A 89 1.65 -16.99 -0.25
N GLN A 90 0.98 -15.81 -0.22
CA GLN A 90 0.80 -15.00 -1.42
C GLN A 90 2.05 -14.17 -1.69
N GLN A 91 2.73 -14.44 -2.80
CA GLN A 91 3.76 -13.51 -3.25
C GLN A 91 3.10 -12.22 -3.74
N ILE A 92 3.61 -11.07 -3.27
CA ILE A 92 3.09 -9.74 -3.63
C ILE A 92 4.25 -8.92 -4.19
N ILE A 93 4.00 -8.28 -5.33
CA ILE A 93 4.94 -7.38 -6.00
C ILE A 93 4.23 -6.05 -6.16
N LEU A 94 4.72 -5.02 -5.47
CA LEU A 94 4.14 -3.69 -5.48
C LEU A 94 5.06 -2.72 -6.22
N ALA A 95 4.47 -1.79 -6.97
CA ALA A 95 5.14 -0.56 -7.37
C ALA A 95 4.50 0.61 -6.63
N THR A 96 5.31 1.45 -6.02
CA THR A 96 4.84 2.62 -5.26
C THR A 96 5.88 3.73 -5.26
N HIS A 97 5.41 4.97 -5.20
CA HIS A 97 6.23 6.15 -4.91
C HIS A 97 5.79 6.84 -3.61
N ASN A 98 4.99 6.18 -2.79
CA ASN A 98 4.39 6.76 -1.58
C ASN A 98 5.23 6.48 -0.34
N TYR A 99 5.75 7.56 0.28
CA TYR A 99 6.53 7.48 1.50
C TYR A 99 5.80 6.77 2.65
N PHE A 100 4.50 7.06 2.85
CA PHE A 100 3.73 6.47 3.95
C PHE A 100 3.57 4.96 3.80
N LEU A 101 3.32 4.47 2.58
CA LEU A 101 3.22 3.04 2.32
C LEU A 101 4.55 2.33 2.62
N LEU A 102 5.65 2.86 2.11
CA LEU A 102 6.99 2.32 2.35
C LEU A 102 7.34 2.31 3.84
N LYS A 103 7.00 3.41 4.55
CA LYS A 103 7.28 3.53 5.96
C LYS A 103 6.43 2.59 6.82
N TRP A 104 5.16 2.36 6.47
CA TRP A 104 4.34 1.36 7.14
C TRP A 104 4.84 -0.06 6.87
N LEU A 105 5.31 -0.37 5.66
CA LEU A 105 5.96 -1.65 5.37
C LEU A 105 7.19 -1.87 6.26
N ASP A 106 8.06 -0.87 6.37
CA ASP A 106 9.24 -0.92 7.25
C ASP A 106 8.86 -1.15 8.72
N LEU A 107 7.88 -0.40 9.23
CA LEU A 107 7.47 -0.45 10.64
C LEU A 107 6.69 -1.71 11.03
N LEU A 108 5.89 -2.27 10.13
CA LEU A 108 5.01 -3.41 10.42
C LEU A 108 5.62 -4.77 10.06
N THR A 109 6.68 -4.77 9.25
CA THR A 109 7.45 -6.00 8.95
C THR A 109 8.03 -6.60 10.22
N ASN A 110 7.70 -7.84 10.50
CA ASN A 110 8.10 -8.54 11.72
C ASN A 110 8.86 -9.84 11.39
N LYS A 111 10.16 -9.84 11.61
CA LYS A 111 11.01 -11.02 11.41
C LYS A 111 10.60 -12.22 12.26
N GLY A 112 10.01 -11.98 13.42
CA GLY A 112 9.47 -13.05 14.28
C GLY A 112 8.24 -13.77 13.69
N LYS A 113 7.59 -13.14 12.70
CA LYS A 113 6.50 -13.73 11.91
C LYS A 113 6.97 -14.22 10.52
N GLU A 114 8.28 -14.31 10.33
CA GLU A 114 8.91 -14.71 9.08
C GLU A 114 8.58 -13.76 7.89
N ASP A 115 8.23 -12.50 8.18
CA ASP A 115 8.01 -11.52 7.12
C ASP A 115 9.30 -11.25 6.38
N HIS A 116 9.24 -11.27 5.06
CA HIS A 116 10.35 -10.93 4.18
C HIS A 116 9.89 -9.90 3.14
N VAL A 117 10.41 -8.68 3.26
CA VAL A 117 10.17 -7.59 2.31
C VAL A 117 11.48 -7.25 1.63
N ARG A 118 11.50 -7.30 0.30
CA ARG A 118 12.64 -6.89 -0.51
C ARG A 118 12.29 -5.62 -1.26
N TYR A 119 13.15 -4.63 -1.11
CA TYR A 119 12.99 -3.32 -1.76
C TYR A 119 13.85 -3.27 -3.01
N HIS A 120 13.28 -2.76 -4.10
CA HIS A 120 13.94 -2.50 -5.37
C HIS A 120 13.79 -1.01 -5.68
N ALA A 121 14.82 -0.23 -5.39
CA ALA A 121 14.83 1.20 -5.69
C ALA A 121 15.36 1.41 -7.11
N LEU A 122 14.56 2.09 -7.92
CA LEU A 122 14.92 2.46 -9.29
C LEU A 122 15.38 3.92 -9.31
N SER A 123 16.57 4.16 -9.83
CA SER A 123 17.13 5.49 -10.03
C SER A 123 17.61 5.67 -11.46
N CYS A 124 17.55 6.91 -11.95
CA CYS A 124 18.07 7.27 -13.25
C CYS A 124 19.38 8.05 -13.09
N ASP A 125 20.45 7.57 -13.69
CA ASP A 125 21.70 8.30 -13.72
C ASP A 125 21.50 9.62 -14.48
N PRO A 126 21.82 10.77 -13.88
CA PRO A 126 21.53 12.08 -14.50
C PRO A 126 22.34 12.35 -15.76
N VAL A 127 23.49 11.68 -15.93
CA VAL A 127 24.40 11.87 -17.05
C VAL A 127 24.17 10.84 -18.14
N THR A 128 24.22 9.55 -17.78
CA THR A 128 24.10 8.44 -18.75
C THR A 128 22.66 8.13 -19.11
N LYS A 129 21.68 8.57 -18.28
CA LYS A 129 20.25 8.23 -18.40
C LYS A 129 19.96 6.73 -18.24
N GLU A 130 20.93 5.98 -17.75
CA GLU A 130 20.75 4.57 -17.46
C GLU A 130 19.91 4.37 -16.19
N ILE A 131 19.04 3.38 -16.23
CA ILE A 131 18.27 2.96 -15.05
C ILE A 131 19.12 2.01 -14.22
N ARG A 132 19.29 2.34 -12.96
CA ARG A 132 19.95 1.49 -11.96
C ARG A 132 18.90 0.95 -10.99
N VAL A 133 19.08 -0.28 -10.59
CA VAL A 133 18.23 -0.96 -9.61
C VAL A 133 19.08 -1.32 -8.40
N ASP A 134 18.75 -0.75 -7.25
CA ASP A 134 19.33 -1.13 -5.96
C ASP A 134 18.36 -2.06 -5.24
N SER A 135 18.82 -3.24 -4.78
CA SER A 135 17.97 -4.29 -4.21
C SER A 135 18.45 -4.66 -2.82
N VAL A 136 17.64 -4.37 -1.82
CA VAL A 136 17.98 -4.56 -0.41
C VAL A 136 16.83 -5.19 0.37
N ASP A 137 17.15 -5.87 1.47
CA ASP A 137 16.17 -6.50 2.37
C ASP A 137 15.82 -5.62 3.59
N ASN A 138 16.39 -4.41 3.63
CA ASN A 138 16.13 -3.43 4.69
C ASN A 138 15.92 -2.05 4.07
N TYR A 139 14.80 -1.41 4.39
CA TYR A 139 14.43 -0.09 3.90
C TYR A 139 15.54 0.96 4.09
N HIS A 140 16.23 0.93 5.24
CA HIS A 140 17.30 1.88 5.57
C HIS A 140 18.61 1.66 4.82
N GLN A 141 18.72 0.58 4.05
CA GLN A 141 19.90 0.28 3.23
C GLN A 141 19.75 0.73 1.77
N ILE A 142 18.63 1.33 1.41
CA ILE A 142 18.44 1.91 0.08
C ILE A 142 19.41 3.08 -0.07
N SER A 143 20.35 2.96 -1.02
CA SER A 143 21.46 3.93 -1.19
C SER A 143 21.02 5.24 -1.84
N SER A 144 19.97 5.25 -2.64
CA SER A 144 19.38 6.42 -3.28
C SER A 144 17.86 6.34 -3.12
N ASN A 145 17.35 7.02 -2.09
CA ASN A 145 15.93 7.01 -1.75
C ASN A 145 15.32 8.40 -1.94
N ALA A 146 15.11 8.77 -3.20
CA ALA A 146 14.55 10.07 -3.56
C ALA A 146 13.21 10.39 -2.86
N ILE A 147 12.42 9.37 -2.53
CA ILE A 147 11.15 9.53 -1.80
C ILE A 147 11.41 9.97 -0.36
N SER A 148 12.37 9.31 0.31
CA SER A 148 12.75 9.65 1.68
C SER A 148 13.47 10.99 1.77
N GLU A 149 14.32 11.29 0.80
CA GLU A 149 15.04 12.56 0.67
C GLU A 149 14.04 13.72 0.53
N ALA A 150 13.09 13.64 -0.40
CA ALA A 150 12.06 14.67 -0.60
C ALA A 150 11.21 14.90 0.65
N PHE A 151 10.94 13.84 1.43
CA PHE A 151 10.22 13.97 2.70
C PHE A 151 11.09 14.62 3.79
N GLY A 152 12.38 14.29 3.81
CA GLY A 152 13.37 14.95 4.69
C GLY A 152 13.46 16.46 4.41
N ASP A 153 13.63 16.85 3.16
CA ASP A 153 13.69 18.26 2.73
C ASP A 153 12.45 19.04 3.16
N LEU A 154 11.26 18.44 3.02
CA LEU A 154 10.00 19.06 3.47
C LEU A 154 10.00 19.27 4.99
N THR A 155 10.45 18.27 5.74
CA THR A 155 10.50 18.33 7.22
C THR A 155 11.49 19.37 7.69
N ASP A 156 12.67 19.44 7.08
CA ASP A 156 13.70 20.44 7.41
C ASP A 156 13.18 21.85 7.12
N PHE A 157 12.47 22.04 6.01
CA PHE A 157 11.85 23.33 5.69
C PHE A 157 10.78 23.73 6.71
N GLU A 158 9.98 22.79 7.20
CA GLU A 158 8.99 23.05 8.27
C GLU A 158 9.66 23.45 9.59
N ILE A 159 10.74 22.76 9.94
CA ILE A 159 11.53 23.06 11.14
C ILE A 159 12.13 24.46 11.05
N ASP A 160 12.82 24.79 9.96
CA ASP A 160 13.43 26.11 9.73
C ASP A 160 12.38 27.22 9.82
N ARG A 161 11.21 27.02 9.23
CA ARG A 161 10.12 27.97 9.32
C ARG A 161 9.58 28.15 10.77
N SER A 162 9.47 27.06 11.51
CA SER A 162 8.97 27.08 12.89
C SER A 162 9.95 27.72 13.86
N MET A 163 11.26 27.65 13.56
CA MET A 163 12.32 28.29 14.35
C MET A 163 12.54 29.78 14.00
N GLY A 164 11.69 30.38 13.18
CA GLY A 164 11.76 31.79 12.80
C GLY A 164 12.71 32.08 11.63
N GLY A 165 13.17 31.07 10.94
CA GLY A 165 13.83 31.21 9.65
C GLY A 165 12.81 31.75 8.65
N LEU A 166 13.03 32.97 8.15
CA LEU A 166 12.26 33.50 7.05
C LEU A 166 12.49 32.59 5.84
N GLY A 167 11.46 31.85 5.47
CA GLY A 167 11.49 31.05 4.25
C GLY A 167 11.93 31.93 3.08
N ARG A 168 13.00 31.51 2.43
CA ARG A 168 13.50 32.10 1.19
C ARG A 168 12.65 31.67 0.02
#